data_28a361cc05930dc32541116de83aa89b
#
_entry.id   28a361cc05930dc32541116de83aa89b
#
_cell.length_a   1.000
_cell.length_b   1.000
_cell.length_c   1.000
_cell.angle_alpha   90.00
_cell.angle_beta   90.00
_cell.angle_gamma   90.00
#
_symmetry.space_group_name_H-M   'P 1'
#
loop_
_entity.id
_entity.type
_entity.pdbx_description
1 polymer ?
#
loop_
_entity_poly.entity_id
_entity_poly.type
_entity_poly.pdbx_seq_one_letter_code
_entity_poly.pdbx_strand_id
1 'polypeptide(L)'
;VSRRLFTSESVTEGHPDKIADQISDAILDSMLKDDPKSRVAVETMITTGQVHVAGEVTTETYVDIPGVIREKILEIGYDSSKKGFDGHSCGVSVSIGAQSPDIAQGVDDAYETREGEGVDDLDRQGAGDQGLMFGYATNETPELMPLPITLAHRLAQRLSEVRKSGDVPYLRPDGKTQVTIEYDGDRGVRLDTVVVSSQHAPDIDLKELLAPDVKEHVVDPVLAQFDLDIEGYRLLVNPTGRFEIGGPMGDAGLTGRKIIVDTYGGMARHGGGAFSGKDPSKVDRSAAYAMRWVAKNIVAAQLADRAEVQVAYAIGKAHPVGVFVETFGTEKVAPEKIEKAVDDVFDLRPAAIVRDLDLLRPIYQQTAAYGHFGRSEPDFSWESTDRAKDLASAAGL
;
A
#
# COMPACT_ATOMS: atom_id res chain seq x y z
N VAL A 1 1.33 0.02 -34.30
CA VAL A 1 1.41 0.33 -32.87
C VAL A 1 2.58 -0.46 -32.29
N SER A 2 3.47 0.20 -31.55
CA SER A 2 4.65 -0.46 -30.98
C SER A 2 4.23 -1.16 -29.70
N ARG A 3 4.34 -2.48 -29.66
CA ARG A 3 4.13 -3.26 -28.43
C ARG A 3 5.23 -2.97 -27.43
N ARG A 4 4.86 -2.82 -26.17
CA ARG A 4 5.74 -2.48 -25.06
C ARG A 4 5.59 -3.48 -23.93
N LEU A 5 6.67 -3.75 -23.22
CA LEU A 5 6.64 -4.55 -22.00
C LEU A 5 6.63 -3.65 -20.78
N PHE A 6 5.75 -3.95 -19.82
CA PHE A 6 5.72 -3.27 -18.52
C PHE A 6 5.74 -4.30 -17.40
N THR A 7 6.55 -4.06 -16.38
CA THR A 7 6.80 -4.98 -15.28
C THR A 7 6.46 -4.35 -13.95
N SER A 8 5.74 -5.10 -13.11
CA SER A 8 5.56 -4.79 -11.69
C SER A 8 5.97 -5.96 -10.83
N GLU A 9 6.32 -5.67 -9.58
CA GLU A 9 6.65 -6.69 -8.59
C GLU A 9 5.80 -6.55 -7.33
N SER A 10 5.67 -7.64 -6.58
CA SER A 10 5.12 -7.67 -5.25
C SER A 10 5.93 -8.60 -4.35
N VAL A 11 5.66 -8.54 -3.06
CA VAL A 11 6.32 -9.37 -2.06
C VAL A 11 5.29 -9.97 -1.10
N THR A 12 5.63 -11.10 -0.50
CA THR A 12 4.78 -11.72 0.52
C THR A 12 4.85 -10.96 1.85
N GLU A 13 3.91 -11.26 2.74
CA GLU A 13 3.89 -10.75 4.12
C GLU A 13 5.16 -11.08 4.92
N GLY A 14 5.89 -12.13 4.53
CA GLY A 14 7.13 -12.57 5.18
C GLY A 14 8.41 -11.94 4.61
N HIS A 15 8.31 -11.06 3.60
CA HIS A 15 9.45 -10.26 3.17
C HIS A 15 9.88 -9.30 4.28
N PRO A 16 11.19 -9.12 4.56
CA PRO A 16 11.67 -8.32 5.68
C PRO A 16 11.10 -6.89 5.76
N ASP A 17 11.05 -6.17 4.64
CA ASP A 17 10.46 -4.82 4.60
C ASP A 17 8.95 -4.86 4.92
N LYS A 18 8.24 -5.91 4.48
CA LYS A 18 6.81 -6.05 4.78
C LYS A 18 6.52 -6.52 6.19
N ILE A 19 7.41 -7.27 6.81
CA ILE A 19 7.32 -7.54 8.25
C ILE A 19 7.42 -6.21 9.01
N ALA A 20 8.37 -5.36 8.65
CA ALA A 20 8.54 -4.05 9.27
C ALA A 20 7.31 -3.16 9.13
N ASP A 21 6.72 -3.09 7.93
CA ASP A 21 5.47 -2.36 7.67
C ASP A 21 4.31 -2.90 8.52
N GLN A 22 4.14 -4.22 8.57
CA GLN A 22 3.07 -4.86 9.35
C GLN A 22 3.23 -4.64 10.86
N ILE A 23 4.46 -4.67 11.38
CA ILE A 23 4.74 -4.37 12.80
C ILE A 23 4.37 -2.91 13.10
N SER A 24 4.81 -1.97 12.28
CA SER A 24 4.52 -0.55 12.46
C SER A 24 3.02 -0.26 12.46
N ASP A 25 2.26 -0.86 11.54
CA ASP A 25 0.81 -0.71 11.49
C ASP A 25 0.07 -1.49 12.58
N ALA A 26 0.59 -2.62 13.06
CA ALA A 26 0.02 -3.31 14.20
C ALA A 26 0.14 -2.48 15.50
N ILE A 27 1.26 -1.78 15.68
CA ILE A 27 1.45 -0.84 16.79
C ILE A 27 0.47 0.35 16.67
N LEU A 28 0.34 0.93 15.47
CA LEU A 28 -0.60 2.01 15.20
C LEU A 28 -2.04 1.59 15.54
N ASP A 29 -2.50 0.47 15.02
CA ASP A 29 -3.87 -0.01 15.24
C ASP A 29 -4.14 -0.32 16.71
N SER A 30 -3.13 -0.84 17.44
CA SER A 30 -3.24 -1.08 18.88
C SER A 30 -3.46 0.21 19.68
N MET A 31 -2.91 1.34 19.21
CA MET A 31 -3.13 2.65 19.83
C MET A 31 -4.48 3.24 19.43
N LEU A 32 -4.81 3.23 18.14
CA LEU A 32 -6.07 3.79 17.64
C LEU A 32 -7.31 3.09 18.18
N LYS A 33 -7.20 1.82 18.54
CA LYS A 33 -8.30 1.04 19.10
C LYS A 33 -8.87 1.65 20.38
N ASP A 34 -8.01 2.14 21.26
CA ASP A 34 -8.38 2.67 22.57
C ASP A 34 -8.28 4.20 22.64
N ASP A 35 -7.50 4.82 21.75
CA ASP A 35 -7.37 6.27 21.59
C ASP A 35 -7.33 6.64 20.09
N PRO A 36 -8.50 6.89 19.47
CA PRO A 36 -8.59 7.25 18.05
C PRO A 36 -7.86 8.55 17.67
N LYS A 37 -7.51 9.38 18.66
CA LYS A 37 -6.78 10.65 18.45
C LYS A 37 -5.27 10.49 18.62
N SER A 38 -4.76 9.29 18.81
CA SER A 38 -3.32 9.03 18.91
C SER A 38 -2.56 9.62 17.74
N ARG A 39 -1.45 10.29 18.03
CA ARG A 39 -0.47 10.72 17.04
C ARG A 39 0.67 9.73 17.03
N VAL A 40 0.89 9.09 15.89
CA VAL A 40 1.83 7.98 15.77
C VAL A 40 2.69 8.16 14.51
N ALA A 41 3.99 8.10 14.71
CA ALA A 41 4.98 7.97 13.65
C ALA A 41 6.00 6.94 14.11
N VAL A 42 5.80 5.67 13.74
CA VAL A 42 6.59 4.53 14.22
C VAL A 42 7.22 3.82 13.03
N GLU A 43 8.53 3.67 13.09
CA GLU A 43 9.33 2.95 12.12
C GLU A 43 9.95 1.72 12.75
N THR A 44 10.03 0.64 11.97
CA THR A 44 10.57 -0.64 12.40
C THR A 44 11.74 -1.02 11.52
N MET A 45 12.82 -1.47 12.14
CA MET A 45 13.92 -2.18 11.50
C MET A 45 13.92 -3.61 12.01
N ILE A 46 14.04 -4.57 11.12
CA ILE A 46 14.17 -5.98 11.44
C ILE A 46 15.39 -6.57 10.76
N THR A 47 16.16 -7.36 11.48
CA THR A 47 17.36 -8.03 10.97
C THR A 47 17.54 -9.37 11.69
N THR A 48 18.66 -10.05 11.48
CA THR A 48 18.93 -11.35 12.12
C THR A 48 18.70 -11.30 13.62
N GLY A 49 17.68 -12.02 14.10
CA GLY A 49 17.38 -12.19 15.52
C GLY A 49 16.90 -10.94 16.28
N GLN A 50 16.68 -9.81 15.60
CA GLN A 50 16.44 -8.52 16.26
C GLN A 50 15.38 -7.67 15.56
N VAL A 51 14.52 -7.03 16.35
CA VAL A 51 13.59 -5.98 15.94
C VAL A 51 13.88 -4.71 16.71
N HIS A 52 13.99 -3.60 16.01
CA HIS A 52 14.07 -2.25 16.56
C HIS A 52 12.89 -1.44 16.13
N VAL A 53 12.23 -0.80 17.08
CA VAL A 53 11.14 0.16 16.83
C VAL A 53 11.56 1.51 17.35
N ALA A 54 11.45 2.53 16.50
CA ALA A 54 11.77 3.92 16.84
C ALA A 54 10.68 4.85 16.31
N GLY A 55 10.57 6.03 16.92
CA GLY A 55 9.63 7.04 16.44
C GLY A 55 9.09 7.92 17.55
N GLU A 56 8.02 8.63 17.25
CA GLU A 56 7.34 9.55 18.16
C GLU A 56 5.86 9.18 18.28
N VAL A 57 5.37 9.18 19.51
CA VAL A 57 3.98 8.85 19.84
C VAL A 57 3.43 9.83 20.89
N THR A 58 2.20 10.28 20.65
CA THR A 58 1.38 10.94 21.65
C THR A 58 0.06 10.20 21.74
N THR A 59 -0.19 9.54 22.86
CA THR A 59 -1.40 8.75 23.10
C THR A 59 -1.75 8.72 24.57
N GLU A 60 -3.03 8.49 24.88
CA GLU A 60 -3.53 8.32 26.26
C GLU A 60 -3.63 6.84 26.65
N THR A 61 -3.36 5.92 25.72
CA THR A 61 -3.44 4.47 25.97
C THR A 61 -2.07 3.84 26.23
N TYR A 62 -2.08 2.70 26.89
CA TYR A 62 -0.90 1.84 27.04
C TYR A 62 -0.96 0.68 26.05
N VAL A 63 0.14 0.42 25.38
CA VAL A 63 0.30 -0.70 24.45
C VAL A 63 1.52 -1.54 24.84
N ASP A 64 1.35 -2.84 24.97
CA ASP A 64 2.47 -3.80 25.09
C ASP A 64 3.13 -3.99 23.72
N ILE A 65 3.98 -3.04 23.33
CA ILE A 65 4.65 -3.04 22.03
C ILE A 65 5.45 -4.33 21.79
N PRO A 66 6.27 -4.85 22.73
CA PRO A 66 6.94 -6.14 22.53
C PRO A 66 5.98 -7.29 22.26
N GLY A 67 4.85 -7.35 22.95
CA GLY A 67 3.80 -8.35 22.73
C GLY A 67 3.22 -8.26 21.33
N VAL A 68 2.81 -7.07 20.89
CA VAL A 68 2.29 -6.81 19.53
C VAL A 68 3.30 -7.24 18.45
N ILE A 69 4.58 -6.91 18.61
CA ILE A 69 5.64 -7.29 17.69
C ILE A 69 5.73 -8.82 17.55
N ARG A 70 5.79 -9.52 18.68
CA ARG A 70 5.92 -10.98 18.70
C ARG A 70 4.72 -11.67 18.07
N GLU A 71 3.52 -11.24 18.41
CA GLU A 71 2.28 -11.78 17.85
C GLU A 71 2.27 -11.64 16.33
N LYS A 72 2.63 -10.45 15.80
CA LYS A 72 2.66 -10.21 14.38
C LYS A 72 3.68 -11.10 13.65
N ILE A 73 4.87 -11.26 14.18
CA ILE A 73 5.92 -12.12 13.61
C ILE A 73 5.45 -13.59 13.57
N LEU A 74 4.81 -14.06 14.64
CA LEU A 74 4.27 -15.43 14.71
C LEU A 74 3.10 -15.63 13.74
N GLU A 75 2.20 -14.65 13.61
CA GLU A 75 1.08 -14.68 12.64
C GLU A 75 1.58 -14.79 11.19
N ILE A 76 2.66 -14.10 10.85
CA ILE A 76 3.31 -14.19 9.54
C ILE A 76 3.87 -15.59 9.30
N GLY A 77 4.28 -16.29 10.37
CA GLY A 77 4.76 -17.67 10.29
C GLY A 77 6.24 -17.86 10.65
N TYR A 78 6.89 -16.86 11.22
CA TYR A 78 8.24 -16.97 11.76
C TYR A 78 8.19 -17.43 13.23
N ASP A 79 8.03 -18.71 13.43
CA ASP A 79 7.81 -19.39 14.72
C ASP A 79 8.97 -20.31 15.14
N SER A 80 10.07 -20.29 14.39
CA SER A 80 11.22 -21.14 14.62
C SER A 80 12.49 -20.59 14.00
N SER A 81 13.59 -20.68 14.72
CA SER A 81 14.93 -20.36 14.20
C SER A 81 15.30 -21.13 12.91
N LYS A 82 14.69 -22.31 12.69
CA LYS A 82 14.87 -23.09 11.45
C LYS A 82 14.32 -22.37 10.21
N LYS A 83 13.40 -21.43 10.39
CA LYS A 83 12.86 -20.58 9.33
C LYS A 83 13.67 -19.30 9.11
N GLY A 84 14.70 -19.08 9.95
CA GLY A 84 15.58 -17.92 9.92
C GLY A 84 15.18 -16.79 10.86
N PHE A 85 14.01 -16.89 11.52
CA PHE A 85 13.53 -15.92 12.51
C PHE A 85 12.48 -16.55 13.43
N ASP A 86 12.44 -16.12 14.69
CA ASP A 86 11.51 -16.67 15.67
C ASP A 86 10.92 -15.58 16.57
N GLY A 87 9.63 -15.34 16.43
CA GLY A 87 8.89 -14.35 17.22
C GLY A 87 8.88 -14.62 18.72
N HIS A 88 9.07 -15.89 19.15
CA HIS A 88 9.13 -16.23 20.57
C HIS A 88 10.43 -15.74 21.23
N SER A 89 11.56 -15.74 20.50
CA SER A 89 12.89 -15.57 21.07
C SER A 89 13.70 -14.39 20.50
N CYS A 90 13.20 -13.69 19.49
CA CYS A 90 13.90 -12.53 18.93
C CYS A 90 14.10 -11.42 19.98
N GLY A 91 15.20 -10.69 19.87
CA GLY A 91 15.41 -9.47 20.62
C GLY A 91 14.45 -8.37 20.16
N VAL A 92 13.95 -7.57 21.08
CA VAL A 92 13.09 -6.42 20.81
C VAL A 92 13.65 -5.20 21.51
N SER A 93 13.84 -4.12 20.77
CA SER A 93 14.29 -2.83 21.26
C SER A 93 13.30 -1.75 20.85
N VAL A 94 12.90 -0.90 21.80
CA VAL A 94 11.92 0.15 21.61
C VAL A 94 12.51 1.49 22.02
N SER A 95 12.53 2.46 21.08
CA SER A 95 13.03 3.82 21.28
C SER A 95 11.97 4.80 20.78
N ILE A 96 10.95 5.06 21.61
CA ILE A 96 9.83 5.94 21.26
C ILE A 96 9.90 7.17 22.18
N GLY A 97 9.88 8.35 21.55
CA GLY A 97 9.77 9.66 22.20
C GLY A 97 8.40 10.29 22.04
N ALA A 98 8.22 11.47 22.59
CA ALA A 98 7.05 12.31 22.39
C ALA A 98 7.20 13.11 21.08
N GLN A 99 6.07 13.43 20.43
CA GLN A 99 6.05 14.32 19.27
C GLN A 99 6.60 15.71 19.63
N SER A 100 7.33 16.32 18.70
CA SER A 100 7.82 17.70 18.86
C SER A 100 6.65 18.70 19.03
N PRO A 101 6.71 19.58 20.07
CA PRO A 101 5.70 20.63 20.24
C PRO A 101 5.60 21.57 19.05
N ASP A 102 6.70 21.82 18.35
CA ASP A 102 6.75 22.72 17.19
C ASP A 102 5.98 22.15 16.01
N ILE A 103 6.06 20.83 15.80
CA ILE A 103 5.27 20.14 14.77
C ILE A 103 3.79 20.09 15.18
N ALA A 104 3.50 19.76 16.44
CA ALA A 104 2.14 19.70 16.97
C ALA A 104 1.38 21.02 16.77
N GLN A 105 2.04 22.16 16.99
CA GLN A 105 1.42 23.48 16.81
C GLN A 105 0.82 23.68 15.42
N GLY A 106 1.54 23.29 14.35
CA GLY A 106 1.06 23.47 12.98
C GLY A 106 -0.04 22.50 12.58
N VAL A 107 -0.11 21.33 13.24
CA VAL A 107 -1.16 20.33 13.03
C VAL A 107 -2.44 20.70 13.77
N ASP A 108 -2.33 21.16 15.02
CA ASP A 108 -3.46 21.41 15.91
C ASP A 108 -4.12 22.78 15.66
N ASP A 109 -3.35 23.74 15.13
CA ASP A 109 -3.83 25.10 14.81
C ASP A 109 -3.18 25.60 13.52
N ALA A 110 -3.86 25.39 12.39
CA ALA A 110 -3.36 25.68 11.06
C ALA A 110 -3.11 27.19 10.85
N TYR A 111 -2.28 27.51 9.86
CA TYR A 111 -1.93 28.87 9.46
C TYR A 111 -3.19 29.72 9.22
N GLU A 112 -4.17 29.21 8.51
CA GLU A 112 -5.43 29.88 8.20
C GLU A 112 -6.17 30.33 9.47
N THR A 113 -6.22 29.48 10.49
CA THR A 113 -6.86 29.80 11.78
C THR A 113 -6.07 30.85 12.53
N ARG A 114 -4.73 30.72 12.58
CA ARG A 114 -3.86 31.67 13.30
C ARG A 114 -3.83 33.08 12.71
N GLU A 115 -3.97 33.19 11.38
CA GLU A 115 -4.03 34.45 10.66
C GLU A 115 -5.46 35.03 10.57
N GLY A 116 -6.47 34.31 11.09
CA GLY A 116 -7.88 34.72 11.06
C GLY A 116 -8.53 34.59 9.69
N GLU A 117 -7.98 33.76 8.83
CA GLU A 117 -8.50 33.45 7.48
C GLU A 117 -9.40 32.22 7.49
N GLY A 118 -9.47 31.46 8.58
CA GLY A 118 -10.25 30.22 8.69
C GLY A 118 -11.76 30.48 8.56
N VAL A 119 -12.44 29.64 7.77
CA VAL A 119 -13.87 29.76 7.46
C VAL A 119 -14.72 28.82 8.34
N ASP A 120 -14.21 27.63 8.64
CA ASP A 120 -14.90 26.61 9.44
C ASP A 120 -13.94 25.76 10.30
N ASP A 121 -14.50 24.81 11.07
CA ASP A 121 -13.72 23.95 11.97
C ASP A 121 -12.72 23.04 11.26
N LEU A 122 -12.89 22.76 9.97
CA LEU A 122 -11.97 21.94 9.18
C LEU A 122 -10.68 22.69 8.80
N ASP A 123 -10.68 24.00 8.90
CA ASP A 123 -9.50 24.84 8.71
C ASP A 123 -8.54 24.81 9.91
N ARG A 124 -8.92 24.20 11.04
CA ARG A 124 -8.09 24.15 12.23
C ARG A 124 -6.91 23.20 12.11
N GLN A 125 -7.12 22.06 11.44
CA GLN A 125 -6.06 21.05 11.27
C GLN A 125 -5.22 21.36 10.04
N GLY A 126 -3.95 21.71 10.25
CA GLY A 126 -2.97 21.87 9.18
C GLY A 126 -2.33 20.52 8.79
N ALA A 127 -1.68 20.52 7.63
CA ALA A 127 -0.83 19.41 7.22
C ALA A 127 0.38 19.28 8.16
N GLY A 128 0.67 18.05 8.61
CA GLY A 128 1.77 17.77 9.54
C GLY A 128 3.15 17.87 8.91
N ASP A 129 3.23 17.91 7.58
CA ASP A 129 4.46 18.10 6.81
C ASP A 129 4.14 18.73 5.45
N GLN A 130 5.17 19.24 4.78
CA GLN A 130 5.10 19.51 3.36
C GLN A 130 5.15 18.20 2.57
N GLY A 131 4.59 18.17 1.37
CA GLY A 131 4.70 17.00 0.50
C GLY A 131 3.76 17.05 -0.69
N LEU A 132 3.94 16.06 -1.56
CA LEU A 132 3.05 15.82 -2.68
C LEU A 132 2.68 14.35 -2.71
N MET A 133 1.43 14.06 -3.05
CA MET A 133 0.87 12.71 -3.08
C MET A 133 0.15 12.49 -4.38
N PHE A 134 0.19 11.25 -4.87
CA PHE A 134 -0.45 10.84 -6.11
C PHE A 134 -1.50 9.77 -5.87
N GLY A 135 -2.58 9.84 -6.64
CA GLY A 135 -3.51 8.75 -6.84
C GLY A 135 -3.60 8.37 -8.30
N TYR A 136 -3.99 7.13 -8.57
CA TYR A 136 -4.11 6.60 -9.91
C TYR A 136 -5.28 5.62 -10.01
N ALA A 137 -5.91 5.58 -11.17
CA ALA A 137 -6.88 4.56 -11.55
C ALA A 137 -6.85 4.34 -13.07
N THR A 138 -7.19 3.13 -13.48
CA THR A 138 -7.30 2.74 -14.89
C THR A 138 -8.38 1.67 -15.04
N ASN A 139 -9.05 1.63 -16.17
CA ASN A 139 -10.09 0.64 -16.46
C ASN A 139 -9.56 -0.74 -16.88
N GLU A 140 -8.29 -1.04 -16.63
CA GLU A 140 -7.66 -2.31 -16.99
C GLU A 140 -8.18 -3.51 -16.21
N THR A 141 -8.60 -3.29 -14.97
CA THR A 141 -9.13 -4.33 -14.09
C THR A 141 -10.43 -3.87 -13.44
N PRO A 142 -11.27 -4.80 -12.94
CA PRO A 142 -12.52 -4.43 -12.23
C PRO A 142 -12.29 -3.54 -11.01
N GLU A 143 -11.13 -3.69 -10.35
CA GLU A 143 -10.72 -2.88 -9.21
C GLU A 143 -10.24 -1.47 -9.60
N LEU A 144 -10.19 -1.19 -10.91
CA LEU A 144 -9.63 0.04 -11.49
C LEU A 144 -8.15 0.25 -11.11
N MET A 145 -7.38 -0.83 -11.16
CA MET A 145 -5.94 -0.86 -10.91
C MET A 145 -5.17 -1.30 -12.16
N PRO A 146 -3.86 -0.95 -12.24
CA PRO A 146 -2.99 -1.48 -13.29
C PRO A 146 -2.89 -3.01 -13.23
N LEU A 147 -2.98 -3.66 -14.37
CA LEU A 147 -2.95 -5.11 -14.48
C LEU A 147 -1.67 -5.76 -13.92
N PRO A 148 -0.44 -5.23 -14.18
CA PRO A 148 0.79 -5.91 -13.72
C PRO A 148 0.90 -5.98 -12.20
N ILE A 149 0.61 -4.89 -11.47
CA ILE A 149 0.68 -4.89 -10.00
C ILE A 149 -0.44 -5.72 -9.40
N THR A 150 -1.63 -5.71 -10.00
CA THR A 150 -2.76 -6.54 -9.54
C THR A 150 -2.40 -8.02 -9.60
N LEU A 151 -1.85 -8.47 -10.72
CA LEU A 151 -1.38 -9.85 -10.86
C LEU A 151 -0.25 -10.19 -9.88
N ALA A 152 0.74 -9.32 -9.74
CA ALA A 152 1.85 -9.53 -8.83
C ALA A 152 1.38 -9.68 -7.38
N HIS A 153 0.43 -8.83 -6.93
CA HIS A 153 -0.16 -8.93 -5.59
C HIS A 153 -0.93 -10.25 -5.39
N ARG A 154 -1.78 -10.63 -6.35
CA ARG A 154 -2.55 -11.88 -6.24
C ARG A 154 -1.65 -13.11 -6.20
N LEU A 155 -0.55 -13.13 -6.97
CA LEU A 155 0.44 -14.20 -6.91
C LEU A 155 1.14 -14.24 -5.54
N ALA A 156 1.56 -13.10 -5.00
CA ALA A 156 2.21 -13.03 -3.69
C ALA A 156 1.26 -13.45 -2.56
N GLN A 157 0.01 -13.00 -2.60
CA GLN A 157 -1.02 -13.40 -1.65
C GLN A 157 -1.29 -14.91 -1.73
N ARG A 158 -1.48 -15.46 -2.94
CA ARG A 158 -1.74 -16.88 -3.14
C ARG A 158 -0.57 -17.74 -2.66
N LEU A 159 0.68 -17.28 -2.85
CA LEU A 159 1.87 -17.96 -2.34
C LEU A 159 1.83 -18.10 -0.81
N SER A 160 1.39 -17.07 -0.10
CA SER A 160 1.21 -17.12 1.36
C SER A 160 0.02 -17.97 1.78
N GLU A 161 -1.08 -17.96 1.03
CA GLU A 161 -2.26 -18.78 1.30
C GLU A 161 -1.93 -20.27 1.24
N VAL A 162 -1.29 -20.74 0.18
CA VAL A 162 -0.95 -22.18 0.03
C VAL A 162 0.08 -22.66 1.04
N ARG A 163 0.94 -21.75 1.54
CA ARG A 163 1.84 -22.04 2.66
C ARG A 163 1.05 -22.20 3.97
N LYS A 164 0.15 -21.25 4.27
CA LYS A 164 -0.63 -21.24 5.52
C LYS A 164 -1.68 -22.35 5.56
N SER A 165 -2.29 -22.69 4.44
CA SER A 165 -3.25 -23.82 4.34
C SER A 165 -2.57 -25.18 4.49
N GLY A 166 -1.27 -25.26 4.19
CA GLY A 166 -0.52 -26.52 4.16
C GLY A 166 -0.62 -27.27 2.84
N ASP A 167 -1.16 -26.66 1.80
CA ASP A 167 -1.19 -27.26 0.44
C ASP A 167 0.23 -27.44 -0.10
N VAL A 168 1.13 -26.47 0.21
CA VAL A 168 2.57 -26.55 -0.08
C VAL A 168 3.37 -26.31 1.21
N PRO A 169 3.48 -27.32 2.08
CA PRO A 169 3.89 -27.15 3.48
C PRO A 169 5.37 -26.82 3.68
N TYR A 170 6.21 -27.03 2.66
CA TYR A 170 7.63 -26.73 2.72
C TYR A 170 7.98 -25.29 2.33
N LEU A 171 7.01 -24.49 1.89
CA LEU A 171 7.22 -23.06 1.68
C LEU A 171 7.45 -22.35 3.02
N ARG A 172 8.28 -21.32 2.98
CA ARG A 172 8.56 -20.43 4.09
C ARG A 172 8.05 -19.02 3.82
N PRO A 173 7.97 -18.12 4.84
CA PRO A 173 7.22 -16.88 4.70
C PRO A 173 7.76 -15.87 3.68
N ASP A 174 9.08 -15.84 3.42
CA ASP A 174 9.68 -14.86 2.50
C ASP A 174 9.46 -15.26 1.03
N GLY A 175 9.06 -14.30 0.23
CA GLY A 175 8.85 -14.51 -1.20
C GLY A 175 8.63 -13.22 -1.97
N LYS A 176 8.87 -13.30 -3.28
CA LYS A 176 8.65 -12.21 -4.24
C LYS A 176 7.95 -12.74 -5.49
N THR A 177 7.20 -11.87 -6.11
CA THR A 177 6.58 -12.10 -7.42
C THR A 177 6.89 -10.94 -8.36
N GLN A 178 7.01 -11.23 -9.65
CA GLN A 178 7.19 -10.21 -10.68
C GLN A 178 6.39 -10.63 -11.91
N VAL A 179 5.71 -9.67 -12.51
CA VAL A 179 4.85 -9.90 -13.68
C VAL A 179 5.20 -8.90 -14.77
N THR A 180 5.44 -9.41 -15.98
CA THR A 180 5.66 -8.60 -17.17
C THR A 180 4.50 -8.80 -18.14
N ILE A 181 3.83 -7.69 -18.48
CA ILE A 181 2.70 -7.65 -19.41
C ILE A 181 3.14 -6.95 -20.70
N GLU A 182 2.74 -7.52 -21.83
CA GLU A 182 2.85 -6.86 -23.13
C GLU A 182 1.62 -5.98 -23.36
N TYR A 183 1.88 -4.71 -23.71
CA TYR A 183 0.88 -3.69 -23.95
C TYR A 183 0.79 -3.35 -25.44
N ASP A 184 -0.44 -3.19 -25.92
CA ASP A 184 -0.76 -2.54 -27.20
C ASP A 184 -1.44 -1.21 -26.90
N GLY A 185 -0.72 -0.09 -27.09
CA GLY A 185 -1.13 1.21 -26.56
C GLY A 185 -1.20 1.20 -25.04
N ASP A 186 -2.37 1.46 -24.49
CA ASP A 186 -2.64 1.51 -23.05
C ASP A 186 -3.35 0.26 -22.52
N ARG A 187 -3.51 -0.77 -23.36
CA ARG A 187 -4.16 -2.02 -23.00
C ARG A 187 -3.15 -3.16 -22.84
N GLY A 188 -3.14 -3.81 -21.68
CA GLY A 188 -2.44 -5.08 -21.49
C GLY A 188 -3.09 -6.19 -22.33
N VAL A 189 -2.32 -6.84 -23.19
CA VAL A 189 -2.85 -7.82 -24.15
C VAL A 189 -2.32 -9.23 -23.96
N ARG A 190 -1.12 -9.39 -23.39
CA ARG A 190 -0.52 -10.71 -23.23
C ARG A 190 0.42 -10.74 -22.03
N LEU A 191 0.39 -11.88 -21.33
CA LEU A 191 1.38 -12.19 -20.31
C LEU A 191 2.71 -12.59 -20.98
N ASP A 192 3.79 -11.91 -20.65
CA ASP A 192 5.11 -12.26 -21.17
C ASP A 192 5.90 -13.13 -20.19
N THR A 193 6.01 -12.71 -18.93
CA THR A 193 6.83 -13.40 -17.94
C THR A 193 6.22 -13.30 -16.55
N VAL A 194 6.29 -14.42 -15.81
CA VAL A 194 6.05 -14.49 -14.37
C VAL A 194 7.30 -15.00 -13.68
N VAL A 195 7.75 -14.30 -12.64
CA VAL A 195 8.83 -14.75 -11.76
C VAL A 195 8.25 -14.95 -10.36
N VAL A 196 8.50 -16.12 -9.77
CA VAL A 196 8.16 -16.40 -8.37
C VAL A 196 9.44 -16.85 -7.66
N SER A 197 9.82 -16.14 -6.61
CA SER A 197 10.91 -16.53 -5.72
C SER A 197 10.34 -16.79 -4.34
N SER A 198 10.48 -18.00 -3.83
CA SER A 198 9.96 -18.39 -2.52
C SER A 198 11.02 -19.06 -1.68
N GLN A 199 11.14 -18.64 -0.45
CA GLN A 199 11.88 -19.34 0.59
C GLN A 199 11.23 -20.70 0.81
N HIS A 200 12.05 -21.74 1.01
CA HIS A 200 11.61 -23.13 1.18
C HIS A 200 12.46 -23.86 2.23
N ALA A 201 11.94 -24.99 2.70
CA ALA A 201 12.66 -25.92 3.56
C ALA A 201 13.91 -26.49 2.85
N PRO A 202 14.92 -26.94 3.60
CA PRO A 202 16.07 -27.65 3.02
C PRO A 202 15.64 -28.95 2.31
N ASP A 203 16.51 -29.41 1.41
CA ASP A 203 16.38 -30.68 0.72
C ASP A 203 15.16 -30.78 -0.22
N ILE A 204 14.68 -29.62 -0.74
CA ILE A 204 13.59 -29.56 -1.73
C ILE A 204 14.16 -29.54 -3.15
N ASP A 205 13.65 -30.43 -4.01
CA ASP A 205 13.96 -30.39 -5.43
C ASP A 205 13.26 -29.21 -6.11
N LEU A 206 14.05 -28.30 -6.66
CA LEU A 206 13.52 -27.06 -7.24
C LEU A 206 12.80 -27.29 -8.58
N LYS A 207 13.22 -28.29 -9.36
CA LYS A 207 12.68 -28.56 -10.70
C LYS A 207 11.56 -29.56 -10.70
N GLU A 208 11.70 -30.62 -9.91
CA GLU A 208 10.76 -31.73 -9.91
C GLU A 208 9.63 -31.56 -8.85
N LEU A 209 9.82 -30.66 -7.88
CA LEU A 209 8.84 -30.43 -6.83
C LEU A 209 8.40 -28.97 -6.74
N LEU A 210 9.31 -28.02 -6.42
CA LEU A 210 8.94 -26.62 -6.16
C LEU A 210 8.31 -25.95 -7.38
N ALA A 211 8.93 -26.05 -8.56
CA ALA A 211 8.42 -25.37 -9.75
C ALA A 211 7.05 -25.91 -10.20
N PRO A 212 6.82 -27.23 -10.25
CA PRO A 212 5.48 -27.78 -10.50
C PRO A 212 4.43 -27.34 -9.48
N ASP A 213 4.73 -27.40 -8.17
CA ASP A 213 3.79 -27.04 -7.11
C ASP A 213 3.44 -25.54 -7.15
N VAL A 214 4.43 -24.66 -7.36
CA VAL A 214 4.20 -23.22 -7.53
C VAL A 214 3.33 -22.95 -8.76
N LYS A 215 3.57 -23.66 -9.86
CA LYS A 215 2.75 -23.51 -11.05
C LYS A 215 1.30 -23.94 -10.78
N GLU A 216 1.09 -25.13 -10.24
CA GLU A 216 -0.24 -25.74 -10.04
C GLU A 216 -1.05 -25.04 -8.97
N HIS A 217 -0.42 -24.72 -7.82
CA HIS A 217 -1.14 -24.20 -6.65
C HIS A 217 -1.18 -22.66 -6.57
N VAL A 218 -0.26 -21.97 -7.24
CA VAL A 218 -0.15 -20.51 -7.17
C VAL A 218 -0.44 -19.84 -8.51
N VAL A 219 0.32 -20.17 -9.56
CA VAL A 219 0.29 -19.41 -10.82
C VAL A 219 -0.99 -19.70 -11.61
N ASP A 220 -1.28 -20.95 -11.89
CA ASP A 220 -2.43 -21.34 -12.72
C ASP A 220 -3.78 -20.87 -12.10
N PRO A 221 -4.05 -21.03 -10.78
CA PRO A 221 -5.29 -20.54 -10.18
C PRO A 221 -5.45 -19.03 -10.20
N VAL A 222 -4.35 -18.27 -10.12
CA VAL A 222 -4.40 -16.80 -10.21
C VAL A 222 -4.64 -16.38 -11.66
N LEU A 223 -3.91 -16.93 -12.63
CA LEU A 223 -4.07 -16.58 -14.04
C LEU A 223 -5.47 -16.91 -14.58
N ALA A 224 -6.10 -17.98 -14.10
CA ALA A 224 -7.47 -18.34 -14.46
C ALA A 224 -8.54 -17.30 -14.13
N GLN A 225 -8.22 -16.30 -13.28
CA GLN A 225 -9.13 -15.23 -12.91
C GLN A 225 -9.12 -14.05 -13.90
N PHE A 226 -8.21 -14.06 -14.86
CA PHE A 226 -8.00 -12.94 -15.79
C PHE A 226 -8.26 -13.36 -17.24
N ASP A 227 -8.93 -12.50 -17.97
CA ASP A 227 -9.09 -12.63 -19.43
C ASP A 227 -7.85 -12.03 -20.11
N LEU A 228 -6.78 -12.81 -20.16
CA LEU A 228 -5.47 -12.41 -20.66
C LEU A 228 -4.89 -13.54 -21.51
N ASP A 229 -4.28 -13.20 -22.64
CA ASP A 229 -3.52 -14.17 -23.44
C ASP A 229 -2.28 -14.59 -22.65
N ILE A 230 -2.23 -15.88 -22.29
CA ILE A 230 -1.14 -16.50 -21.54
C ILE A 230 -0.36 -17.52 -22.39
N GLU A 231 -0.61 -17.58 -23.71
CA GLU A 231 0.08 -18.55 -24.56
C GLU A 231 1.58 -18.24 -24.64
N GLY A 232 2.38 -19.24 -24.31
CA GLY A 232 3.85 -19.16 -24.42
C GLY A 232 4.53 -18.22 -23.42
N TYR A 233 3.86 -17.79 -22.34
CA TYR A 233 4.52 -17.00 -21.30
C TYR A 233 5.65 -17.79 -20.65
N ARG A 234 6.63 -17.06 -20.12
CA ARG A 234 7.77 -17.65 -19.40
C ARG A 234 7.48 -17.68 -17.90
N LEU A 235 7.61 -18.84 -17.29
CA LEU A 235 7.56 -19.00 -15.84
C LEU A 235 8.96 -19.28 -15.30
N LEU A 236 9.43 -18.44 -14.38
CA LEU A 236 10.71 -18.57 -13.69
C LEU A 236 10.44 -18.76 -12.19
N VAL A 237 10.74 -19.94 -11.65
CA VAL A 237 10.60 -20.24 -10.23
C VAL A 237 12.00 -20.38 -9.62
N ASN A 238 12.29 -19.59 -8.59
CA ASN A 238 13.59 -19.52 -7.93
C ASN A 238 14.77 -19.52 -8.93
N PRO A 239 14.85 -18.55 -9.86
CA PRO A 239 15.87 -18.58 -10.92
C PRO A 239 17.29 -18.48 -10.39
N THR A 240 17.50 -17.99 -9.18
CA THR A 240 18.80 -17.98 -8.50
C THR A 240 19.22 -19.36 -7.99
N GLY A 241 18.25 -20.31 -7.90
CA GLY A 241 18.44 -21.61 -7.29
C GLY A 241 17.88 -21.67 -5.87
N ARG A 242 18.60 -22.35 -4.98
CA ARG A 242 18.21 -22.57 -3.60
C ARG A 242 17.91 -21.26 -2.83
N PHE A 243 16.78 -21.21 -2.12
CA PHE A 243 16.37 -20.10 -1.28
C PHE A 243 15.92 -20.62 0.11
N GLU A 244 16.83 -21.21 0.84
CA GLU A 244 16.59 -21.71 2.20
C GLU A 244 16.79 -20.62 3.24
N ILE A 245 17.82 -19.77 3.08
CA ILE A 245 18.08 -18.60 3.94
C ILE A 245 17.31 -17.42 3.37
N GLY A 246 16.35 -16.92 4.12
CA GLY A 246 15.52 -15.80 3.76
C GLY A 246 14.95 -15.10 4.99
N GLY A 247 14.00 -14.20 4.76
CA GLY A 247 13.48 -13.36 5.83
C GLY A 247 14.55 -12.45 6.43
N PRO A 248 14.40 -12.00 7.69
CA PRO A 248 15.33 -11.08 8.33
C PRO A 248 16.76 -11.61 8.48
N MET A 249 16.95 -12.93 8.42
CA MET A 249 18.29 -13.54 8.42
C MET A 249 18.99 -13.35 7.07
N GLY A 250 18.24 -13.29 5.99
CA GLY A 250 18.79 -13.10 4.64
C GLY A 250 19.07 -11.63 4.31
N ASP A 251 18.18 -10.73 4.70
CA ASP A 251 18.29 -9.29 4.46
C ASP A 251 17.54 -8.51 5.55
N ALA A 252 18.03 -7.33 5.87
CA ALA A 252 17.35 -6.43 6.81
C ALA A 252 16.12 -5.80 6.16
N GLY A 253 15.06 -5.62 6.96
CA GLY A 253 13.84 -4.92 6.57
C GLY A 253 13.65 -3.60 7.31
N LEU A 254 13.05 -2.64 6.63
CA LEU A 254 12.68 -1.34 7.21
C LEU A 254 11.29 -0.93 6.73
N THR A 255 10.56 -0.25 7.61
CA THR A 255 9.28 0.40 7.26
C THR A 255 9.49 1.39 6.12
N GLY A 256 8.58 1.35 5.13
CA GLY A 256 8.55 2.32 4.04
C GLY A 256 9.56 2.07 2.91
N ARG A 257 10.07 0.86 2.76
CA ARG A 257 10.98 0.48 1.66
C ARG A 257 10.31 -0.27 0.52
N LYS A 258 8.98 -0.39 0.52
CA LYS A 258 8.18 -1.02 -0.54
C LYS A 258 7.06 -0.09 -1.04
N ILE A 259 7.34 1.22 -1.11
CA ILE A 259 6.35 2.25 -1.43
C ILE A 259 5.74 2.10 -2.83
N ILE A 260 6.46 1.55 -3.78
CA ILE A 260 5.97 1.30 -5.15
C ILE A 260 5.11 0.04 -5.19
N VAL A 261 5.48 -1.00 -4.43
CA VAL A 261 4.64 -2.20 -4.21
C VAL A 261 3.35 -1.81 -3.48
N ASP A 262 3.42 -0.93 -2.51
CA ASP A 262 2.27 -0.44 -1.73
C ASP A 262 1.25 0.33 -2.57
N THR A 263 1.66 0.88 -3.71
CA THR A 263 0.84 1.76 -4.54
C THR A 263 0.49 1.15 -5.90
N TYR A 264 1.15 1.55 -6.98
CA TYR A 264 0.69 1.21 -8.34
C TYR A 264 1.73 0.45 -9.18
N GLY A 265 2.78 -0.11 -8.55
CA GLY A 265 3.77 -0.95 -9.22
C GLY A 265 4.60 -0.22 -10.29
N GLY A 266 4.74 1.09 -10.19
CA GLY A 266 5.49 1.93 -11.13
C GLY A 266 4.64 2.51 -12.27
N MET A 267 3.33 2.20 -12.35
CA MET A 267 2.45 2.76 -13.39
C MET A 267 2.15 4.24 -13.17
N ALA A 268 2.10 4.68 -11.91
CA ALA A 268 1.88 6.07 -11.52
C ALA A 268 3.14 6.72 -10.98
N ARG A 269 3.17 8.05 -10.98
CA ARG A 269 4.15 8.82 -10.21
C ARG A 269 3.97 8.58 -8.71
N HIS A 270 4.99 8.89 -7.94
CA HIS A 270 5.00 8.74 -6.48
C HIS A 270 5.63 9.96 -5.82
N GLY A 271 5.04 10.42 -4.71
CA GLY A 271 5.55 11.56 -3.97
C GLY A 271 6.70 11.25 -3.01
N GLY A 272 6.96 9.97 -2.76
CA GLY A 272 8.04 9.50 -1.89
C GLY A 272 7.64 9.18 -0.46
N GLY A 273 6.44 9.57 -0.01
CA GLY A 273 5.94 9.30 1.35
C GLY A 273 5.59 7.83 1.57
N ALA A 274 6.03 7.26 2.69
CA ALA A 274 5.62 5.94 3.16
C ALA A 274 4.34 6.03 3.99
N PHE A 275 3.61 4.91 4.09
CA PHE A 275 2.31 4.84 4.77
C PHE A 275 2.38 4.21 6.16
N SER A 276 2.92 3.01 6.25
CA SER A 276 2.87 2.21 7.47
C SER A 276 3.51 2.90 8.67
N GLY A 277 2.90 2.75 9.83
CA GLY A 277 3.33 3.37 11.08
C GLY A 277 2.91 4.82 11.28
N LYS A 278 2.21 5.43 10.31
CA LYS A 278 1.73 6.81 10.36
C LYS A 278 0.22 6.84 10.60
N ASP A 279 -0.21 7.59 11.63
CA ASP A 279 -1.63 7.90 11.83
C ASP A 279 -2.18 8.83 10.74
N PRO A 280 -3.53 8.94 10.57
CA PRO A 280 -4.11 9.68 9.44
C PRO A 280 -3.92 11.21 9.48
N SER A 281 -3.34 11.78 10.53
CA SER A 281 -2.92 13.19 10.51
C SER A 281 -1.74 13.45 9.58
N LYS A 282 -0.99 12.41 9.23
CA LYS A 282 0.10 12.46 8.27
C LYS A 282 -0.46 12.39 6.85
N VAL A 283 -0.37 13.50 6.13
CA VAL A 283 -0.89 13.62 4.75
C VAL A 283 -0.20 12.67 3.77
N ASP A 284 1.03 12.24 4.03
CA ASP A 284 1.68 11.17 3.26
C ASP A 284 0.77 9.95 3.09
N ARG A 285 0.03 9.59 4.14
CA ARG A 285 -0.89 8.46 4.12
C ARG A 285 -2.31 8.88 3.74
N SER A 286 -2.91 9.80 4.49
CA SER A 286 -4.32 10.17 4.32
C SER A 286 -4.59 10.81 2.96
N ALA A 287 -3.72 11.70 2.49
CA ALA A 287 -3.91 12.34 1.19
C ALA A 287 -3.60 11.40 0.02
N ALA A 288 -2.67 10.45 0.16
CA ALA A 288 -2.48 9.40 -0.85
C ALA A 288 -3.73 8.52 -0.99
N TYR A 289 -4.40 8.18 0.13
CA TYR A 289 -5.67 7.47 0.10
C TYR A 289 -6.78 8.32 -0.52
N ALA A 290 -6.85 9.61 -0.21
CA ALA A 290 -7.80 10.54 -0.84
C ALA A 290 -7.55 10.65 -2.34
N MET A 291 -6.29 10.70 -2.79
CA MET A 291 -5.97 10.75 -4.22
C MET A 291 -6.35 9.47 -4.95
N ARG A 292 -6.22 8.31 -4.33
CA ARG A 292 -6.79 7.06 -4.88
C ARG A 292 -8.31 7.15 -5.01
N TRP A 293 -8.99 7.65 -3.99
CA TRP A 293 -10.44 7.84 -4.01
C TRP A 293 -10.87 8.78 -5.15
N VAL A 294 -10.22 9.93 -5.30
CA VAL A 294 -10.48 10.87 -6.40
C VAL A 294 -10.24 10.23 -7.77
N ALA A 295 -9.07 9.66 -8.01
CA ALA A 295 -8.72 9.04 -9.30
C ALA A 295 -9.68 7.89 -9.65
N LYS A 296 -10.04 7.06 -8.67
CA LYS A 296 -10.98 5.95 -8.87
C LYS A 296 -12.37 6.45 -9.26
N ASN A 297 -12.85 7.53 -8.62
CA ASN A 297 -14.14 8.11 -8.96
C ASN A 297 -14.15 8.81 -10.32
N ILE A 298 -13.06 9.41 -10.78
CA ILE A 298 -12.94 9.95 -12.14
C ILE A 298 -13.15 8.85 -13.19
N VAL A 299 -12.50 7.71 -13.03
CA VAL A 299 -12.62 6.57 -13.96
C VAL A 299 -13.98 5.90 -13.82
N ALA A 300 -14.50 5.70 -12.61
CA ALA A 300 -15.83 5.15 -12.37
C ALA A 300 -16.96 6.04 -12.92
N ALA A 301 -16.77 7.36 -12.92
CA ALA A 301 -17.67 8.33 -13.55
C ALA A 301 -17.61 8.34 -15.08
N GLN A 302 -16.73 7.53 -15.67
CA GLN A 302 -16.47 7.47 -17.11
C GLN A 302 -15.99 8.81 -17.72
N LEU A 303 -15.37 9.65 -16.89
CA LEU A 303 -14.78 10.92 -17.35
C LEU A 303 -13.46 10.70 -18.10
N ALA A 304 -12.75 9.64 -17.77
CA ALA A 304 -11.53 9.17 -18.44
C ALA A 304 -11.35 7.67 -18.28
N ASP A 305 -10.56 7.03 -19.14
CA ASP A 305 -10.19 5.60 -18.96
C ASP A 305 -9.01 5.43 -18.01
N ARG A 306 -8.18 6.47 -17.85
CA ARG A 306 -7.06 6.57 -16.92
C ARG A 306 -7.06 7.94 -16.26
N ALA A 307 -6.73 7.98 -14.98
CA ALA A 307 -6.57 9.23 -14.25
C ALA A 307 -5.43 9.12 -13.24
N GLU A 308 -4.58 10.14 -13.20
CA GLU A 308 -3.61 10.38 -12.15
C GLU A 308 -3.90 11.74 -11.53
N VAL A 309 -3.94 11.82 -10.21
CA VAL A 309 -4.21 13.06 -9.48
C VAL A 309 -3.05 13.32 -8.52
N GLN A 310 -2.54 14.55 -8.52
CA GLN A 310 -1.57 15.01 -7.54
C GLN A 310 -2.21 16.03 -6.61
N VAL A 311 -1.91 15.94 -5.32
CA VAL A 311 -2.16 17.00 -4.34
C VAL A 311 -0.86 17.37 -3.65
N ALA A 312 -0.70 18.64 -3.31
CA ALA A 312 0.47 19.13 -2.57
C ALA A 312 0.04 19.98 -1.38
N TYR A 313 0.79 19.85 -0.27
CA TYR A 313 0.58 20.61 0.97
C TYR A 313 1.84 21.33 1.39
N ALA A 314 1.64 22.48 2.03
CA ALA A 314 2.67 23.13 2.85
C ALA A 314 2.45 22.76 4.32
N ILE A 315 3.53 22.58 5.07
CA ILE A 315 3.46 22.28 6.50
C ILE A 315 2.63 23.35 7.25
N GLY A 316 1.74 22.91 8.12
CA GLY A 316 0.91 23.79 8.93
C GLY A 316 -0.24 24.50 8.20
N LYS A 317 -0.47 24.21 6.91
CA LYS A 317 -1.61 24.73 6.15
C LYS A 317 -2.72 23.70 6.01
N ALA A 318 -3.97 24.15 6.11
CA ALA A 318 -5.13 23.29 5.91
C ALA A 318 -5.43 23.10 4.42
N HIS A 319 -5.42 24.16 3.63
CA HIS A 319 -5.72 24.07 2.21
C HIS A 319 -4.53 23.56 1.41
N PRO A 320 -4.75 22.64 0.43
CA PRO A 320 -3.71 22.25 -0.53
C PRO A 320 -3.13 23.47 -1.25
N VAL A 321 -1.85 23.42 -1.56
CA VAL A 321 -1.19 24.47 -2.38
C VAL A 321 -1.34 24.20 -3.86
N GLY A 322 -1.80 23.01 -4.26
CA GLY A 322 -2.10 22.67 -5.62
C GLY A 322 -2.75 21.30 -5.78
N VAL A 323 -3.60 21.20 -6.78
CA VAL A 323 -4.21 19.94 -7.26
C VAL A 323 -3.99 19.88 -8.77
N PHE A 324 -3.57 18.73 -9.27
CA PHE A 324 -3.32 18.50 -10.70
C PHE A 324 -3.95 17.19 -11.14
N VAL A 325 -4.64 17.20 -12.29
CA VAL A 325 -5.27 16.01 -12.86
C VAL A 325 -4.67 15.73 -14.23
N GLU A 326 -4.23 14.49 -14.45
CA GLU A 326 -3.74 13.99 -15.73
C GLU A 326 -4.60 12.81 -16.19
N THR A 327 -5.11 12.87 -17.42
CA THR A 327 -5.97 11.84 -18.01
C THR A 327 -5.32 11.09 -19.16
N PHE A 328 -4.09 11.43 -19.49
CA PHE A 328 -3.27 10.76 -20.53
C PHE A 328 -3.94 10.73 -21.92
N GLY A 329 -4.76 11.73 -22.23
CA GLY A 329 -5.49 11.80 -23.50
C GLY A 329 -6.67 10.81 -23.61
N THR A 330 -7.15 10.29 -22.48
CA THR A 330 -8.28 9.36 -22.41
C THR A 330 -9.58 10.01 -21.94
N GLU A 331 -9.57 11.30 -21.71
CA GLU A 331 -10.73 12.08 -21.26
C GLU A 331 -11.90 12.02 -22.24
N LYS A 332 -13.12 12.02 -21.70
CA LYS A 332 -14.39 12.03 -22.46
C LYS A 332 -15.05 13.43 -22.47
N VAL A 333 -14.57 14.33 -21.63
CA VAL A 333 -14.96 15.74 -21.55
C VAL A 333 -13.70 16.58 -21.47
N ALA A 334 -13.81 17.91 -21.65
CA ALA A 334 -12.63 18.79 -21.57
C ALA A 334 -11.91 18.65 -20.21
N PRO A 335 -10.58 18.55 -20.19
CA PRO A 335 -9.80 18.35 -18.95
C PRO A 335 -10.13 19.37 -17.86
N GLU A 336 -10.34 20.64 -18.23
CA GLU A 336 -10.67 21.72 -17.29
C GLU A 336 -12.00 21.48 -16.56
N LYS A 337 -12.94 20.75 -17.18
CA LYS A 337 -14.20 20.37 -16.54
C LYS A 337 -13.98 19.28 -15.50
N ILE A 338 -13.03 18.36 -15.74
CA ILE A 338 -12.68 17.32 -14.78
C ILE A 338 -11.98 17.95 -13.56
N GLU A 339 -11.01 18.83 -13.79
CA GLU A 339 -10.32 19.56 -12.73
C GLU A 339 -11.31 20.33 -11.86
N LYS A 340 -12.20 21.12 -12.51
CA LYS A 340 -13.23 21.86 -11.78
C LYS A 340 -14.19 20.94 -11.01
N ALA A 341 -14.60 19.81 -11.59
CA ALA A 341 -15.47 18.86 -10.91
C ALA A 341 -14.80 18.24 -9.66
N VAL A 342 -13.49 17.98 -9.73
CA VAL A 342 -12.74 17.51 -8.57
C VAL A 342 -12.74 18.55 -7.45
N ASP A 343 -12.48 19.82 -7.77
CA ASP A 343 -12.51 20.92 -6.80
C ASP A 343 -13.91 21.14 -6.19
N ASP A 344 -14.97 20.97 -6.99
CA ASP A 344 -16.36 21.17 -6.54
C ASP A 344 -16.86 20.00 -5.66
N VAL A 345 -16.35 18.77 -5.85
CA VAL A 345 -16.88 17.55 -5.22
C VAL A 345 -16.08 17.09 -4.00
N PHE A 346 -14.76 17.34 -3.99
CA PHE A 346 -13.87 16.84 -2.94
C PHE A 346 -13.28 17.96 -2.10
N ASP A 347 -13.43 17.84 -0.80
CA ASP A 347 -12.71 18.68 0.17
C ASP A 347 -11.40 17.99 0.55
N LEU A 348 -10.29 18.55 0.10
CA LEU A 348 -8.95 17.95 0.26
C LEU A 348 -8.17 18.54 1.44
N ARG A 349 -8.84 19.26 2.37
CA ARG A 349 -8.22 19.63 3.64
C ARG A 349 -7.97 18.39 4.49
N PRO A 350 -6.86 18.29 5.25
CA PRO A 350 -6.54 17.10 6.05
C PRO A 350 -7.68 16.61 6.94
N ALA A 351 -8.35 17.52 7.67
CA ALA A 351 -9.48 17.17 8.53
C ALA A 351 -10.70 16.64 7.74
N ALA A 352 -10.96 17.19 6.56
CA ALA A 352 -12.03 16.72 5.69
C ALA A 352 -11.75 15.30 5.16
N ILE A 353 -10.53 15.02 4.75
CA ILE A 353 -10.11 13.67 4.30
C ILE A 353 -10.32 12.65 5.41
N VAL A 354 -9.86 12.96 6.62
CA VAL A 354 -10.00 12.06 7.79
C VAL A 354 -11.48 11.77 8.08
N ARG A 355 -12.34 12.79 8.02
CA ARG A 355 -13.79 12.68 8.20
C ARG A 355 -14.44 11.86 7.08
N ASP A 356 -14.19 12.21 5.82
CA ASP A 356 -14.91 11.66 4.68
C ASP A 356 -14.52 10.21 4.39
N LEU A 357 -13.29 9.83 4.68
CA LEU A 357 -12.80 8.45 4.58
C LEU A 357 -12.86 7.68 5.91
N ASP A 358 -13.36 8.30 6.98
CA ASP A 358 -13.50 7.67 8.31
C ASP A 358 -12.22 6.96 8.79
N LEU A 359 -11.11 7.73 8.82
CA LEU A 359 -9.77 7.18 9.02
C LEU A 359 -9.34 7.02 10.49
N LEU A 360 -10.13 7.49 11.47
CA LEU A 360 -9.80 7.36 12.91
C LEU A 360 -10.20 5.98 13.47
N ARG A 361 -9.90 4.92 12.73
CA ARG A 361 -10.22 3.53 13.07
C ARG A 361 -8.97 2.66 12.99
N PRO A 362 -8.91 1.54 13.74
CA PRO A 362 -7.79 0.60 13.66
C PRO A 362 -7.90 -0.32 12.43
N ILE A 363 -7.68 0.23 11.23
CA ILE A 363 -7.87 -0.42 9.92
C ILE A 363 -6.56 -0.63 9.15
N TYR A 364 -5.44 -0.19 9.71
CA TYR A 364 -4.20 -0.03 8.95
C TYR A 364 -3.37 -1.30 8.83
N GLN A 365 -3.43 -2.18 9.81
CA GLN A 365 -2.70 -3.44 9.78
C GLN A 365 -3.04 -4.29 8.54
N GLN A 366 -4.29 -4.26 8.09
CA GLN A 366 -4.75 -4.97 6.89
C GLN A 366 -4.11 -4.44 5.61
N THR A 367 -3.69 -3.17 5.59
CA THR A 367 -3.11 -2.52 4.40
C THR A 367 -1.64 -2.89 4.17
N ALA A 368 -0.95 -3.36 5.20
CA ALA A 368 0.51 -3.42 5.25
C ALA A 368 1.15 -4.54 4.41
N ALA A 369 0.35 -5.37 3.76
CA ALA A 369 0.80 -6.36 2.79
C ALA A 369 -0.18 -6.44 1.61
N TYR A 370 0.34 -6.77 0.43
CA TYR A 370 -0.41 -6.96 -0.82
C TYR A 370 -1.05 -5.69 -1.40
N GLY A 371 -0.45 -4.53 -1.12
CA GLY A 371 -0.87 -3.22 -1.63
C GLY A 371 -1.98 -2.57 -0.81
N HIS A 372 -1.99 -1.23 -0.83
CA HIS A 372 -3.00 -0.42 -0.14
C HIS A 372 -4.22 -0.14 -1.02
N PHE A 373 -4.13 -0.37 -2.32
CA PHE A 373 -5.14 0.00 -3.31
C PHE A 373 -5.61 -1.20 -4.13
N GLY A 374 -6.82 -1.10 -4.69
CA GLY A 374 -7.42 -2.13 -5.52
C GLY A 374 -7.95 -3.32 -4.73
N ARG A 375 -8.38 -3.11 -3.50
CA ARG A 375 -8.86 -4.15 -2.59
C ARG A 375 -10.31 -3.91 -2.21
N SER A 376 -11.00 -4.98 -1.84
CA SER A 376 -12.45 -4.98 -1.57
C SER A 376 -12.81 -5.11 -0.08
N GLU A 377 -11.84 -4.97 0.82
CA GLU A 377 -12.09 -4.99 2.26
C GLU A 377 -13.04 -3.84 2.64
N PRO A 378 -14.07 -4.10 3.45
CA PRO A 378 -15.09 -3.10 3.78
C PRO A 378 -14.55 -1.83 4.44
N ASP A 379 -13.41 -1.95 5.12
CA ASP A 379 -12.77 -0.84 5.82
C ASP A 379 -11.96 0.10 4.90
N PHE A 380 -11.72 -0.29 3.66
CA PHE A 380 -10.93 0.50 2.70
C PHE A 380 -11.83 1.52 1.99
N SER A 381 -12.26 2.54 2.72
CA SER A 381 -13.19 3.58 2.26
C SER A 381 -12.72 4.35 1.02
N TRP A 382 -11.41 4.47 0.81
CA TRP A 382 -10.82 5.10 -0.38
C TRP A 382 -11.02 4.31 -1.68
N GLU A 383 -11.51 3.09 -1.59
CA GLU A 383 -11.91 2.27 -2.75
C GLU A 383 -13.37 2.48 -3.16
N SER A 384 -14.13 3.30 -2.42
CA SER A 384 -15.52 3.63 -2.75
C SER A 384 -15.64 4.46 -4.04
N THR A 385 -16.66 4.19 -4.84
CA THR A 385 -17.05 4.96 -6.03
C THR A 385 -18.27 5.82 -5.80
N ASP A 386 -18.53 6.20 -4.55
CA ASP A 386 -19.70 6.93 -4.08
C ASP A 386 -19.85 8.34 -4.66
N ARG A 387 -18.76 8.95 -5.11
CA ARG A 387 -18.71 10.29 -5.73
C ARG A 387 -18.79 10.29 -7.25
N ALA A 388 -18.85 9.14 -7.90
CA ALA A 388 -18.81 9.05 -9.35
C ALA A 388 -19.98 9.81 -10.03
N LYS A 389 -21.19 9.73 -9.48
CA LYS A 389 -22.36 10.44 -10.00
C LYS A 389 -22.24 11.96 -9.83
N ASP A 390 -21.75 12.40 -8.68
CA ASP A 390 -21.55 13.83 -8.41
C ASP A 390 -20.50 14.41 -9.35
N LEU A 391 -19.39 13.70 -9.58
CA LEU A 391 -18.36 14.08 -10.53
C LEU A 391 -18.91 14.16 -11.97
N ALA A 392 -19.66 13.15 -12.43
CA ALA A 392 -20.25 13.15 -13.76
C ALA A 392 -21.15 14.38 -13.94
N SER A 393 -22.03 14.66 -12.98
CA SER A 393 -22.92 15.82 -13.01
C SER A 393 -22.17 17.14 -12.99
N ALA A 394 -21.14 17.28 -12.15
CA ALA A 394 -20.32 18.50 -12.08
C ALA A 394 -19.53 18.74 -13.36
N ALA A 395 -19.10 17.68 -14.05
CA ALA A 395 -18.39 17.76 -15.32
C ALA A 395 -19.34 17.95 -16.53
N GLY A 396 -20.66 17.83 -16.33
CA GLY A 396 -21.67 18.05 -17.36
C GLY A 396 -21.94 16.84 -18.26
N LEU A 397 -21.84 15.62 -17.66
CA LEU A 397 -22.28 14.35 -18.25
C LEU A 397 -23.67 13.98 -17.74
#